data_39e2305ce1de57d8b9f9600a546ecf89
#
_entry.id   39e2305ce1de57d8b9f9600a546ecf89
#
_cell.length_a   1.000
_cell.length_b   1.000
_cell.length_c   1.000
_cell.angle_alpha   90.00
_cell.angle_beta   90.00
_cell.angle_gamma   90.00
#
_symmetry.space_group_name_H-M   'P 1'
#
loop_
_entity.id
_entity.type
_entity.pdbx_description
1 polymer ?
#
loop_
_entity_poly.entity_id
_entity_poly.type
_entity_poly.pdbx_seq_one_letter_code
_entity_poly.pdbx_strand_id
1 'polypeptide(L)' 'NLINKKSEKIGDELISLISQVRQFKSKNNKSLKEPVNIILEKAKHQELKHILADFKAVTNAKNIIFGEKFNIEF' A
#
# COMPACT_ATOMS: atom_id res chain seq x y z
N ASN A 1 13.55 15.70 -14.82
CA ASN A 1 13.24 14.45 -14.14
C ASN A 1 13.90 14.35 -12.79
N LEU A 2 15.12 14.77 -12.69
CA LEU A 2 15.81 14.79 -11.41
C LEU A 2 15.13 15.75 -10.45
N ILE A 3 14.55 16.77 -10.99
CA ILE A 3 13.91 17.80 -10.21
C ILE A 3 12.73 17.26 -9.43
N ASN A 4 12.06 16.28 -9.99
CA ASN A 4 10.82 15.78 -9.40
C ASN A 4 11.04 14.73 -8.35
N LYS A 5 12.26 14.35 -8.08
CA LYS A 5 12.51 13.28 -7.14
C LYS A 5 11.92 13.52 -5.78
N LYS A 6 12.03 14.72 -5.28
CA LYS A 6 11.53 15.00 -3.94
C LYS A 6 10.03 14.93 -3.87
N SER A 7 9.35 15.54 -4.81
CA SER A 7 7.90 15.55 -4.77
C SER A 7 7.32 14.18 -5.14
N GLU A 8 8.08 13.40 -5.89
CA GLU A 8 7.61 12.07 -6.27
C GLU A 8 7.85 11.02 -5.20
N LYS A 9 8.62 11.35 -4.20
CA LYS A 9 8.99 10.38 -3.20
C LYS A 9 7.77 9.72 -2.53
N ILE A 10 6.82 10.53 -2.12
CA ILE A 10 5.62 10.00 -1.48
C ILE A 10 4.79 9.23 -2.50
N GLY A 11 4.69 9.75 -3.70
CA GLY A 11 3.97 9.07 -4.77
C GLY A 11 4.58 7.73 -5.11
N ASP A 12 5.92 7.68 -5.16
CA ASP A 12 6.60 6.43 -5.45
C ASP A 12 6.35 5.39 -4.38
N GLU A 13 6.31 5.82 -3.14
CA GLU A 13 6.06 4.91 -2.04
C GLU A 13 4.66 4.31 -2.16
N LEU A 14 3.68 5.15 -2.44
CA LEU A 14 2.31 4.68 -2.61
C LEU A 14 2.21 3.70 -3.76
N ILE A 15 2.81 4.04 -4.89
CA ILE A 15 2.79 3.17 -6.06
C ILE A 15 3.48 1.84 -5.76
N SER A 16 4.59 1.90 -5.04
CA SER A 16 5.31 0.69 -4.66
C SER A 16 4.46 -0.22 -3.80
N LEU A 17 3.76 0.35 -2.83
CA LEU A 17 2.91 -0.43 -1.95
C LEU A 17 1.75 -1.04 -2.74
N ILE A 18 1.15 -0.27 -3.63
CA ILE A 18 0.05 -0.77 -4.45
C ILE A 18 0.55 -1.92 -5.33
N SER A 19 1.72 -1.76 -5.91
CA SER A 19 2.30 -2.82 -6.74
C SER A 19 2.51 -4.10 -5.96
N GLN A 20 2.99 -3.98 -4.73
CA GLN A 20 3.21 -5.16 -3.90
C GLN A 20 1.90 -5.86 -3.59
N VAL A 21 0.84 -5.10 -3.33
CA VAL A 21 -0.47 -5.68 -3.08
C VAL A 21 -0.96 -6.42 -4.32
N ARG A 22 -0.82 -5.80 -5.47
CA ARG A 22 -1.24 -6.43 -6.73
C ARG A 22 -0.47 -7.72 -6.99
N GLN A 23 0.83 -7.68 -6.78
CA GLN A 23 1.65 -8.87 -6.98
C GLN A 23 1.27 -9.96 -6.01
N PHE A 24 0.97 -9.59 -4.78
CA PHE A 24 0.55 -10.56 -3.78
C PHE A 24 -0.73 -11.29 -4.21
N LYS A 25 -1.70 -10.53 -4.70
CA LYS A 25 -2.94 -11.13 -5.16
C LYS A 25 -2.72 -12.02 -6.37
N SER A 26 -1.95 -11.53 -7.33
CA SER A 26 -1.66 -12.28 -8.54
C SER A 26 -0.88 -13.56 -8.23
N LYS A 27 0.08 -13.45 -7.35
CA LYS A 27 0.91 -14.58 -6.96
C LYS A 27 0.08 -15.69 -6.32
N ASN A 28 -1.01 -15.31 -5.67
CA ASN A 28 -1.88 -16.26 -5.00
C ASN A 28 -3.10 -16.60 -5.85
N ASN A 29 -3.07 -16.24 -7.13
CA ASN A 29 -4.16 -16.52 -8.07
C ASN A 29 -5.47 -15.90 -7.64
N LYS A 30 -5.41 -14.71 -7.04
CA LYS A 30 -6.59 -14.00 -6.61
C LYS A 30 -6.87 -12.83 -7.54
N SER A 31 -8.14 -12.46 -7.63
CA SER A 31 -8.53 -11.29 -8.38
C SER A 31 -7.95 -10.04 -7.73
N LEU A 32 -7.70 -9.01 -8.53
CA LEU A 32 -7.25 -7.74 -7.97
C LEU A 32 -8.32 -7.11 -7.07
N LYS A 33 -9.54 -7.57 -7.20
CA LYS A 33 -10.63 -7.11 -6.33
C LYS A 33 -10.76 -7.89 -5.05
N GLU A 34 -9.95 -8.90 -4.87
CA GLU A 34 -10.00 -9.71 -3.66
C GLU A 34 -9.63 -8.85 -2.45
N PRO A 35 -10.46 -8.83 -1.41
CA PRO A 35 -10.12 -8.03 -0.22
C PRO A 35 -8.93 -8.61 0.51
N VAL A 36 -8.10 -7.72 1.03
CA VAL A 36 -6.91 -8.12 1.78
C VAL A 36 -6.81 -7.33 3.06
N ASN A 37 -6.05 -7.85 4.00
CA ASN A 37 -5.67 -7.14 5.21
C ASN A 37 -4.25 -6.65 5.02
N ILE A 38 -4.02 -5.39 5.27
CA ILE A 38 -2.71 -4.79 5.04
C ILE A 38 -2.17 -4.27 6.37
N ILE A 39 -0.92 -4.60 6.63
CA ILE A 39 -0.20 -4.10 7.78
C ILE A 39 0.89 -3.18 7.25
N LEU A 40 0.86 -1.93 7.66
CA LEU A 40 1.85 -0.94 7.25
C LEU A 40 2.80 -0.67 8.39
N GLU A 41 4.02 -0.25 8.06
CA GLU A 41 4.98 0.11 9.07
C GLU A 41 4.49 1.33 9.82
N LYS A 42 4.40 1.23 11.15
CA LYS A 42 3.94 2.35 11.94
C LYS A 42 4.91 3.53 11.87
N ALA A 43 6.16 3.28 11.52
CA ALA A 43 7.12 4.35 11.33
C ALA A 43 6.71 5.28 10.19
N LYS A 44 5.90 4.80 9.26
CA LYS A 44 5.44 5.58 8.12
C LYS A 44 4.03 6.12 8.32
N HIS A 45 3.49 5.98 9.49
CA HIS A 45 2.13 6.41 9.78
C HIS A 45 1.90 7.88 9.41
N GLN A 46 2.84 8.73 9.78
CA GLN A 46 2.72 10.16 9.51
C GLN A 46 2.63 10.44 8.02
N GLU A 47 3.38 9.69 7.23
CA GLU A 47 3.41 9.91 5.78
C GLU A 47 2.20 9.31 5.10
N LEU A 48 1.70 8.20 5.59
CA LEU A 48 0.67 7.45 4.90
C LEU A 48 -0.74 7.77 5.38
N LYS A 49 -0.88 8.35 6.55
CA LYS A 49 -2.21 8.58 7.10
C LYS A 49 -3.11 9.42 6.21
N HIS A 50 -2.51 10.30 5.42
CA HIS A 50 -3.29 11.18 4.53
C HIS A 50 -3.81 10.46 3.30
N ILE A 51 -3.21 9.33 2.97
CA ILE A 51 -3.56 8.62 1.74
C ILE A 51 -4.23 7.28 2.03
N LEU A 52 -4.52 6.99 3.28
CA LEU A 52 -5.07 5.69 3.64
C LEU A 52 -6.38 5.40 2.94
N ALA A 53 -7.25 6.39 2.85
CA ALA A 53 -8.55 6.19 2.20
C ALA A 53 -8.37 5.80 0.75
N ASP A 54 -7.51 6.52 0.03
CA ASP A 54 -7.24 6.22 -1.37
C ASP A 54 -6.55 4.87 -1.50
N PHE A 55 -5.57 4.63 -0.65
CA PHE A 55 -4.83 3.38 -0.68
C PHE A 55 -5.77 2.19 -0.45
N LYS A 56 -6.65 2.32 0.52
CA LYS A 56 -7.62 1.27 0.82
C LYS A 56 -8.54 1.02 -0.36
N ALA A 57 -8.99 2.09 -1.00
CA ALA A 57 -9.89 1.96 -2.14
C ALA A 57 -9.20 1.30 -3.33
N VAL A 58 -7.98 1.74 -3.61
CA VAL A 58 -7.24 1.23 -4.77
C VAL A 58 -6.88 -0.24 -4.59
N THR A 59 -6.52 -0.63 -3.38
CA THR A 59 -6.10 -2.00 -3.11
C THR A 59 -7.25 -2.89 -2.69
N ASN A 60 -8.42 -2.31 -2.51
CA ASN A 60 -9.59 -3.04 -2.00
C ASN A 60 -9.27 -3.71 -0.68
N ALA A 61 -8.56 -3.00 0.18
CA ALA A 61 -8.17 -3.55 1.46
C ALA A 61 -9.37 -3.65 2.39
N LYS A 62 -9.48 -4.78 3.06
CA LYS A 62 -10.53 -5.01 4.03
C LYS A 62 -10.23 -4.22 5.30
N ASN A 63 -8.99 -4.31 5.76
CA ASN A 63 -8.52 -3.59 6.93
C ASN A 63 -7.10 -3.12 6.68
N ILE A 64 -6.77 -1.98 7.25
CA ILE A 64 -5.40 -1.48 7.21
C ILE A 64 -5.03 -1.15 8.64
N ILE A 65 -3.93 -1.73 9.11
CA ILE A 65 -3.43 -1.47 10.46
C ILE A 65 -1.96 -1.11 10.36
N PHE A 66 -1.43 -0.56 11.42
CA PHE A 66 -0.01 -0.21 11.51
C PHE A 66 0.67 -1.15 12.47
N GLY A 67 1.75 -1.75 12.03
CA GLY A 67 2.50 -2.69 12.82
C GLY A 67 3.98 -2.46 12.66
N GLU A 68 4.77 -3.45 13.01
CA GLU A 68 6.22 -3.32 12.94
C GLU A 68 6.75 -3.41 11.53
N LYS A 69 6.09 -4.17 10.67
CA LYS A 69 6.54 -4.39 9.32
C LYS A 69 5.37 -4.36 8.36
N PHE A 70 5.68 -4.04 7.12
CA PHE A 70 4.69 -4.14 6.05
C PHE A 70 4.38 -5.61 5.80
N ASN A 71 3.11 -5.93 5.74
CA ASN A 71 2.68 -7.28 5.44
C ASN A 71 1.30 -7.24 4.79
N ILE A 72 0.95 -8.29 4.07
CA ILE A 72 -0.34 -8.40 3.40
C ILE A 72 -0.87 -9.80 3.65
N GLU A 73 -2.16 -9.89 3.99
CA GLU A 73 -2.81 -11.18 4.22
C GLU A 73 -4.20 -11.16 3.60
N PHE A 74 -4.70 -12.32 3.28
CA PHE A 74 -6.09 -12.46 2.84
C PHE A 74 -7.06 -12.64 3.98
#